data_8a073bfb9c60e4fa0eb276ee6541cad4
#
_entry.id   8a073bfb9c60e4fa0eb276ee6541cad4
#
_cell.length_a   1.000
_cell.length_b   1.000
_cell.length_c   1.000
_cell.angle_alpha   90.00
_cell.angle_beta   90.00
_cell.angle_gamma   90.00
#
_symmetry.space_group_name_H-M   'P 1'
#
loop_
_entity.id
_entity.type
_entity.pdbx_description
1 polymer ?
#
loop_
_entity_poly.entity_id
_entity_poly.type
_entity_poly.pdbx_seq_one_letter_code
_entity_poly.pdbx_strand_id
1 'polypeptide(L)' 'MNIGDKVRFLNATGGGKITGFQGSDIVLVEDETGFDIPCMRNEVVVIETDQYNF' A
#
# COMPACT_ATOMS: atom_id res chain seq x y z
N MET A 1 4.99 8.50 -0.34
CA MET A 1 3.74 7.77 -0.12
C MET A 1 2.69 8.70 0.43
N ASN A 2 1.53 8.66 -0.19
CA ASN A 2 0.43 9.51 0.23
C ASN A 2 -0.82 8.66 0.37
N ILE A 3 -1.76 9.17 1.16
CA ILE A 3 -3.04 8.50 1.31
C ILE A 3 -3.71 8.43 -0.06
N GLY A 4 -4.22 7.26 -0.40
CA GLY A 4 -4.83 7.01 -1.69
C GLY A 4 -3.91 6.37 -2.71
N ASP A 5 -2.63 6.29 -2.43
CA ASP A 5 -1.69 5.63 -3.34
C ASP A 5 -1.91 4.13 -3.31
N LYS A 6 -1.79 3.52 -4.47
CA LYS A 6 -1.82 2.06 -4.55
C LYS A 6 -0.44 1.51 -4.31
N VAL A 7 -0.39 0.42 -3.57
CA VAL A 7 0.88 -0.22 -3.22
C VAL A 7 0.77 -1.73 -3.43
N ARG A 8 1.93 -2.35 -3.56
CA ARG A 8 2.03 -3.80 -3.59
C ARG A 8 2.91 -4.25 -2.44
N PHE A 9 2.59 -5.42 -1.92
CA PHE A 9 3.39 -6.03 -0.86
C PHE A 9 4.61 -6.68 -1.49
N LEU A 10 5.78 -6.43 -0.90
CA LEU A 10 7.01 -7.02 -1.40
C LEU A 10 7.16 -8.46 -0.98
N ASN A 11 6.61 -8.82 0.17
CA ASN A 11 6.80 -10.15 0.75
C ASN A 11 5.57 -11.04 0.63
N ALA A 12 4.55 -10.58 -0.08
CA ALA A 12 3.33 -11.34 -0.22
C ALA A 12 2.68 -10.96 -1.53
N THR A 13 1.73 -11.77 -1.97
CA THR A 13 0.97 -11.42 -3.16
C THR A 13 -0.06 -10.37 -2.80
N GLY A 14 -0.41 -9.58 -3.81
CA GLY A 14 -1.46 -8.61 -3.64
C GLY A 14 -0.93 -7.27 -3.19
N GLY A 15 -1.85 -6.42 -2.82
CA GLY A 15 -1.54 -5.07 -2.40
C GLY A 15 -2.81 -4.40 -1.94
N GLY A 16 -2.78 -3.08 -1.92
CA GLY A 16 -3.94 -2.33 -1.49
C GLY A 16 -3.72 -0.85 -1.71
N LYS A 17 -4.42 -0.07 -0.91
CA LYS A 17 -4.38 1.37 -1.02
C LYS A 17 -4.05 1.94 0.35
N ILE A 18 -3.19 2.94 0.37
CA ILE A 18 -2.81 3.57 1.63
C ILE A 18 -4.00 4.36 2.16
N THR A 19 -4.39 4.08 3.40
CA THR A 19 -5.48 4.78 4.06
C THR A 19 -5.00 5.64 5.21
N GLY A 20 -3.77 5.43 5.66
CA GLY A 20 -3.23 6.25 6.74
C GLY A 20 -1.83 5.84 7.09
N PHE A 21 -1.32 6.45 8.14
CA PHE A 21 0.03 6.20 8.62
C PHE A 21 0.00 6.11 10.14
N GLN A 22 0.90 5.29 10.68
CA GLN A 22 1.11 5.22 12.13
C GLN A 22 2.58 5.47 12.39
N GLY A 23 2.89 6.60 12.99
CA GLY A 23 4.27 6.97 13.19
C GLY A 23 4.97 7.22 11.87
N SER A 24 6.28 7.04 11.85
CA SER A 24 7.04 7.34 10.65
C SER A 24 7.35 6.12 9.80
N ASP A 25 7.13 4.91 10.34
CA ASP A 25 7.55 3.70 9.66
C ASP A 25 6.42 2.79 9.24
N ILE A 26 5.23 3.02 9.74
CA ILE A 26 4.09 2.13 9.51
C ILE A 26 3.10 2.83 8.60
N VAL A 27 2.66 2.13 7.57
CA VAL A 27 1.59 2.60 6.71
C VAL A 27 0.41 1.65 6.86
N LEU A 28 -0.78 2.20 6.79
CA LEU A 28 -2.00 1.42 6.83
C LEU A 28 -2.47 1.21 5.40
N VAL A 29 -2.60 -0.05 5.04
CA VAL A 29 -2.96 -0.45 3.69
C VAL A 29 -4.27 -1.19 3.75
N GLU A 30 -5.26 -0.69 3.03
CA GLU A 30 -6.56 -1.36 2.94
C GLU A 30 -6.50 -2.38 1.82
N ASP A 31 -6.77 -3.63 2.15
CA ASP A 31 -6.74 -4.71 1.16
C ASP A 31 -8.11 -4.85 0.49
N GLU A 32 -8.24 -5.91 -0.31
CA GLU A 32 -9.47 -6.15 -1.06
C GLU A 32 -10.67 -6.40 -0.18
N THR A 33 -10.43 -6.86 1.04
CA THR A 33 -11.52 -7.17 1.96
C THR A 33 -11.95 -5.96 2.76
N GLY A 34 -11.24 -4.86 2.64
CA GLY A 34 -11.60 -3.64 3.33
C GLY A 34 -10.98 -3.50 4.70
N PHE A 35 -10.01 -4.33 5.04
CA PHE A 35 -9.32 -4.21 6.31
C PHE A 35 -8.05 -3.42 6.16
N ASP A 36 -7.80 -2.54 7.12
CA ASP A 36 -6.55 -1.80 7.17
C ASP A 36 -5.48 -2.68 7.80
N ILE A 37 -4.42 -2.91 7.07
CA ILE A 37 -3.33 -3.76 7.51
C ILE A 37 -2.12 -2.89 7.76
N PRO A 38 -1.58 -2.88 8.99
CA PRO A 38 -0.37 -2.11 9.25
C PRO A 38 0.84 -2.83 8.63
N CYS A 39 1.57 -2.09 7.82
CA CYS A 39 2.75 -2.62 7.13
C CYS A 39 3.90 -1.68 7.33
N MET A 40 5.12 -2.24 7.36
CA MET A 40 6.30 -1.41 7.35
C MET A 40 6.40 -0.71 6.01
N ARG A 41 6.77 0.55 6.02
CA ARG A 41 6.83 1.32 4.78
C ARG A 41 7.81 0.72 3.78
N ASN A 42 8.81 0.00 4.25
CA ASN A 42 9.78 -0.62 3.35
C ASN A 42 9.34 -2.01 2.88
N GLU A 43 8.17 -2.46 3.29
CA GLU A 43 7.62 -3.74 2.83
C GLU A 43 6.58 -3.56 1.74
N VAL A 44 6.31 -2.34 1.34
CA VAL A 44 5.37 -2.05 0.28
C VAL A 44 6.01 -1.11 -0.71
N VAL A 45 5.54 -1.17 -1.94
CA VAL A 45 6.03 -0.29 -2.98
C VAL A 45 4.83 0.37 -3.64
N VAL A 46 4.94 1.68 -3.86
CA VAL A 46 3.89 2.44 -4.52
C VAL A 46 3.92 2.11 -6.00
N ILE A 47 2.74 1.82 -6.54
CA ILE A 47 2.61 1.56 -7.97
C ILE A 47 1.68 2.61 -8.56
N GLU A 48 1.97 2.97 -9.79
CA GLU A 48 1.17 3.93 -10.52
C GLU A 48 0.49 3.20 -11.64
N THR A 49 -0.72 2.77 -11.37
CA THR A 49 -1.41 1.88 -12.30
C THR A 49 -1.66 2.51 -13.64
N ASP A 50 -1.78 3.81 -13.69
CA ASP A 50 -2.01 4.48 -14.95
C ASP A 50 -0.82 4.40 -15.88
N GLN A 51 0.32 4.04 -15.34
CA GLN A 51 1.54 3.97 -16.11
C GLN A 51 1.73 2.67 -16.83
N TYR A 52 0.87 1.71 -16.59
CA TYR A 52 1.02 0.36 -17.14
C TYR A 52 0.01 0.05 -18.20
N ASN A 53 -0.38 1.03 -18.89
CA ASN A 53 -1.35 0.87 -19.91
C ASN A 53 -0.65 0.69 -21.21
N PHE A 54 -0.46 -0.47 -21.63
CA PHE A 54 0.25 -0.78 -22.87
C PHE A 54 -0.64 -1.38 -23.90
#